data_1d6847d9501ab170eaae587797b106ea
#
_entry.id   1d6847d9501ab170eaae587797b106ea
#
_cell.length_a   1.000
_cell.length_b   1.000
_cell.length_c   1.000
_cell.angle_alpha   90.00
_cell.angle_beta   90.00
_cell.angle_gamma   90.00
#
_symmetry.space_group_name_H-M   'P 1'
#
loop_
_entity.id
_entity.type
_entity.pdbx_description
1 polymer ?
#
loop_
_entity_poly.entity_id
_entity_poly.type
_entity_poly.pdbx_seq_one_letter_code
_entity_poly.pdbx_strand_id
1 'polypeptide(L)'
;MKILVIEDNLELAQNMTDYLQREGHVCELADNHHRAVNKLDAFSYDCLVLDIMLPDGNGLDILRYIKHEKIDSCVLIVSAKNALDDKVAGLELGADDYLTKPFHLSELNARLKALYRRKYTQGDKEIKFAEIFINIDTMETIVAGKPMELTRKEYALLVYFLTNKNRVLTRQSIAEHLWGDYADNLLNFDFVYQHVKNLRKKIIQAGGNDYIETVYGLGYKFNSNRS
;
A
#
# COMPACT_ATOMS: atom_id res chain seq x y z
N MET A 1 -3.02 0.57 -2.98
CA MET A 1 -2.18 0.56 -1.76
C MET A 1 -2.69 -0.49 -0.80
N LYS A 2 -1.78 -1.12 -0.04
CA LYS A 2 -2.12 -1.92 1.16
C LYS A 2 -1.97 -1.04 2.40
N ILE A 3 -3.03 -0.87 3.17
CA ILE A 3 -3.11 0.08 4.29
C ILE A 3 -3.44 -0.68 5.57
N LEU A 4 -2.69 -0.43 6.64
CA LEU A 4 -3.07 -0.87 7.98
C LEU A 4 -3.69 0.31 8.74
N VAL A 5 -4.94 0.12 9.20
CA VAL A 5 -5.66 1.07 10.06
C VAL A 5 -5.50 0.60 11.50
N ILE A 6 -4.89 1.44 12.34
CA ILE A 6 -4.63 1.18 13.76
C ILE A 6 -5.50 2.14 14.56
N GLU A 7 -6.64 1.66 15.04
CA GLU A 7 -7.71 2.46 15.65
C GLU A 7 -8.55 1.57 16.57
N ASP A 8 -8.74 1.94 17.82
CA ASP A 8 -9.50 1.17 18.81
C ASP A 8 -11.01 1.41 18.73
N ASN A 9 -11.44 2.57 18.23
CA ASN A 9 -12.84 2.82 17.97
C ASN A 9 -13.29 2.03 16.73
N LEU A 10 -13.94 0.88 16.99
CA LEU A 10 -14.34 -0.05 15.93
C LEU A 10 -15.26 0.56 14.88
N GLU A 11 -16.16 1.48 15.25
CA GLU A 11 -17.06 2.15 14.31
C GLU A 11 -16.27 3.07 13.37
N LEU A 12 -15.36 3.89 13.90
CA LEU A 12 -14.50 4.76 13.10
C LEU A 12 -13.57 3.94 12.21
N ALA A 13 -12.95 2.90 12.77
CA ALA A 13 -12.07 1.99 12.04
C ALA A 13 -12.80 1.32 10.87
N GLN A 14 -14.00 0.82 11.07
CA GLN A 14 -14.81 0.21 10.02
C GLN A 14 -15.21 1.23 8.95
N ASN A 15 -15.63 2.44 9.35
CA ASN A 15 -15.98 3.51 8.42
C ASN A 15 -14.77 3.92 7.54
N MET A 16 -13.58 4.05 8.13
CA MET A 16 -12.35 4.30 7.38
C MET A 16 -12.04 3.17 6.42
N THR A 17 -12.08 1.94 6.90
CA THR A 17 -11.76 0.74 6.11
C THR A 17 -12.70 0.59 4.93
N ASP A 18 -14.01 0.68 5.15
CA ASP A 18 -15.05 0.55 4.11
C ASP A 18 -14.87 1.64 3.03
N TYR A 19 -14.62 2.87 3.46
CA TYR A 19 -14.41 3.97 2.52
C TYR A 19 -13.15 3.73 1.67
N LEU A 20 -12.02 3.41 2.30
CA LEU A 20 -10.75 3.18 1.61
C LEU A 20 -10.82 1.96 0.67
N GLN A 21 -11.55 0.91 1.04
CA GLN A 21 -11.78 -0.25 0.16
C GLN A 21 -12.62 0.10 -1.07
N ARG A 22 -13.64 0.98 -0.93
CA ARG A 22 -14.39 1.50 -2.09
C ARG A 22 -13.51 2.32 -3.02
N GLU A 23 -12.54 3.04 -2.48
CA GLU A 23 -11.50 3.76 -3.25
C GLU A 23 -10.47 2.82 -3.92
N GLY A 24 -10.57 1.49 -3.69
CA GLY A 24 -9.72 0.48 -4.35
C GLY A 24 -8.47 0.10 -3.57
N HIS A 25 -8.38 0.47 -2.29
CA HIS A 25 -7.27 0.07 -1.42
C HIS A 25 -7.53 -1.31 -0.80
N VAL A 26 -6.47 -1.99 -0.38
CA VAL A 26 -6.53 -3.18 0.48
C VAL A 26 -6.31 -2.69 1.90
N CYS A 27 -7.28 -2.92 2.79
CA CYS A 27 -7.21 -2.42 4.15
C CYS A 27 -7.28 -3.56 5.15
N GLU A 28 -6.42 -3.50 6.14
CA GLU A 28 -6.41 -4.35 7.32
C GLU A 28 -6.57 -3.50 8.57
N LEU A 29 -7.06 -4.11 9.66
CA LEU A 29 -7.35 -3.43 10.91
C LEU A 29 -6.54 -4.02 12.06
N ALA A 30 -6.05 -3.14 12.94
CA ALA A 30 -5.56 -3.47 14.27
C ALA A 30 -6.23 -2.54 15.29
N ASP A 31 -6.89 -3.10 16.28
CA ASP A 31 -7.68 -2.38 17.29
C ASP A 31 -6.88 -2.05 18.56
N ASN A 32 -5.59 -2.44 18.58
CA ASN A 32 -4.71 -2.21 19.73
C ASN A 32 -3.24 -2.29 19.30
N HIS A 33 -2.34 -1.85 20.22
CA HIS A 33 -0.90 -1.81 20.02
C HIS A 33 -0.31 -3.19 19.70
N HIS A 34 -0.67 -4.22 20.48
CA HIS A 34 -0.11 -5.57 20.31
C HIS A 34 -0.44 -6.17 18.94
N ARG A 35 -1.70 -6.04 18.49
CA ARG A 35 -2.11 -6.51 17.16
C ARG A 35 -1.42 -5.73 16.05
N ALA A 36 -1.23 -4.41 16.23
CA ALA A 36 -0.54 -3.59 15.25
C ALA A 36 0.91 -4.06 15.06
N VAL A 37 1.65 -4.27 16.14
CA VAL A 37 3.05 -4.76 16.06
C VAL A 37 3.10 -6.14 15.41
N ASN A 38 2.24 -7.08 15.83
CA ASN A 38 2.22 -8.43 15.22
C ASN A 38 1.96 -8.39 13.71
N LYS A 39 1.06 -7.49 13.24
CA LYS A 39 0.82 -7.31 11.81
C LYS A 39 2.00 -6.65 11.07
N LEU A 40 2.66 -5.70 11.70
CA LEU A 40 3.86 -5.06 11.14
C LEU A 40 5.04 -6.01 11.04
N ASP A 41 5.15 -6.99 11.94
CA ASP A 41 6.18 -8.04 11.88
C ASP A 41 5.91 -9.07 10.78
N ALA A 42 4.64 -9.39 10.57
CA ALA A 42 4.23 -10.43 9.65
C ALA A 42 4.09 -9.93 8.20
N PHE A 43 3.67 -8.67 8.00
CA PHE A 43 3.24 -8.16 6.70
C PHE A 43 3.82 -6.78 6.39
N SER A 44 3.95 -6.49 5.09
CA SER A 44 4.33 -5.16 4.60
C SER A 44 3.10 -4.34 4.23
N TYR A 45 3.11 -3.05 4.56
CA TYR A 45 2.05 -2.09 4.24
C TYR A 45 2.65 -0.87 3.52
N ASP A 46 1.91 -0.33 2.54
CA ASP A 46 2.32 0.89 1.85
C ASP A 46 2.16 2.12 2.76
N CYS A 47 1.03 2.18 3.49
CA CYS A 47 0.71 3.27 4.40
C CYS A 47 0.06 2.74 5.68
N LEU A 48 0.26 3.49 6.76
CA LEU A 48 -0.35 3.24 8.07
C LEU A 48 -1.21 4.45 8.45
N VAL A 49 -2.42 4.20 8.93
CA VAL A 49 -3.25 5.17 9.64
C VAL A 49 -3.15 4.82 11.12
N LEU A 50 -2.63 5.72 11.94
CA LEU A 50 -2.23 5.43 13.32
C LEU A 50 -2.92 6.37 14.30
N ASP A 51 -3.80 5.86 15.16
CA ASP A 51 -4.22 6.61 16.34
C ASP A 51 -3.14 6.59 17.41
N ILE A 52 -2.99 7.72 18.10
CA ILE A 52 -2.09 7.85 19.24
C ILE A 52 -2.68 7.17 20.49
N MET A 53 -4.00 7.23 20.65
CA MET A 53 -4.69 6.73 21.84
C MET A 53 -5.16 5.29 21.60
N LEU A 54 -4.43 4.33 22.16
CA LEU A 54 -4.77 2.92 22.09
C LEU A 54 -5.01 2.36 23.50
N PRO A 55 -5.86 1.34 23.67
CA PRO A 55 -6.25 0.85 24.98
C PRO A 55 -5.12 0.17 25.76
N ASP A 56 -4.12 -0.36 25.07
CA ASP A 56 -3.00 -1.14 25.61
C ASP A 56 -1.64 -0.46 25.46
N GLY A 57 -1.61 0.81 25.00
CA GLY A 57 -0.36 1.54 24.79
C GLY A 57 -0.52 2.88 24.08
N ASN A 58 0.62 3.48 23.74
CA ASN A 58 0.64 4.75 23.01
C ASN A 58 1.02 4.50 21.55
N GLY A 59 0.23 5.01 20.58
CA GLY A 59 0.55 4.90 19.17
C GLY A 59 1.91 5.48 18.78
N LEU A 60 2.42 6.45 19.55
CA LEU A 60 3.79 6.95 19.32
C LEU A 60 4.87 5.88 19.58
N ASP A 61 4.59 4.86 20.41
CA ASP A 61 5.52 3.74 20.61
C ASP A 61 5.55 2.83 19.37
N ILE A 62 4.40 2.66 18.70
CA ILE A 62 4.34 1.99 17.39
C ILE A 62 5.16 2.78 16.35
N LEU A 63 5.05 4.12 16.36
CA LEU A 63 5.85 4.95 15.46
C LEU A 63 7.36 4.79 15.71
N ARG A 64 7.78 4.78 16.99
CA ARG A 64 9.19 4.50 17.36
C ARG A 64 9.63 3.12 16.89
N TYR A 65 8.77 2.11 17.06
CA TYR A 65 9.01 0.76 16.60
C TYR A 65 9.22 0.72 15.07
N ILE A 66 8.32 1.35 14.30
CA ILE A 66 8.42 1.45 12.83
C ILE A 66 9.77 2.05 12.41
N LYS A 67 10.22 3.11 13.10
CA LYS A 67 11.49 3.77 12.77
C LYS A 67 12.70 2.93 13.18
N HIS A 68 12.65 2.26 14.34
CA HIS A 68 13.72 1.38 14.82
C HIS A 68 13.92 0.19 13.87
N GLU A 69 12.84 -0.50 13.51
CA GLU A 69 12.86 -1.66 12.60
C GLU A 69 13.01 -1.26 11.13
N LYS A 70 13.05 0.05 10.83
CA LYS A 70 13.17 0.59 9.46
C LYS A 70 12.06 0.05 8.53
N ILE A 71 10.85 -0.08 9.06
CA ILE A 71 9.69 -0.51 8.29
C ILE A 71 9.39 0.53 7.22
N ASP A 72 9.40 0.10 5.97
CA ASP A 72 9.24 0.96 4.80
C ASP A 72 7.75 1.26 4.50
N SER A 73 7.10 2.01 5.39
CA SER A 73 5.69 2.44 5.26
C SER A 73 5.57 3.94 5.45
N CYS A 74 4.60 4.61 4.79
CA CYS A 74 4.23 5.97 5.19
C CYS A 74 3.28 5.93 6.39
N VAL A 75 3.45 6.89 7.31
CA VAL A 75 2.64 6.96 8.53
C VAL A 75 1.86 8.27 8.58
N LEU A 76 0.53 8.14 8.56
CA LEU A 76 -0.42 9.22 8.83
C LEU A 76 -0.96 9.05 10.24
N ILE A 77 -0.62 9.95 11.14
CA ILE A 77 -1.23 9.98 12.47
C ILE A 77 -2.65 10.56 12.36
N VAL A 78 -3.59 9.93 13.05
CA VAL A 78 -4.98 10.38 13.18
C VAL A 78 -5.34 10.44 14.66
N SER A 79 -5.59 11.62 15.23
CA SER A 79 -5.82 11.72 16.67
C SER A 79 -6.76 12.87 17.05
N ALA A 80 -7.47 12.71 18.16
CA ALA A 80 -8.26 13.76 18.80
C ALA A 80 -7.36 14.79 19.52
N LYS A 81 -6.08 14.49 19.74
CA LYS A 81 -5.15 15.40 20.38
C LYS A 81 -4.84 16.57 19.45
N ASN A 82 -5.32 17.74 19.84
CA ASN A 82 -5.15 19.00 19.10
C ASN A 82 -4.00 19.86 19.63
N ALA A 83 -3.33 19.45 20.73
CA ALA A 83 -2.22 20.19 21.26
C ALA A 83 -1.11 20.29 20.22
N LEU A 84 -0.55 21.48 20.03
CA LEU A 84 0.56 21.71 19.10
C LEU A 84 1.72 20.75 19.42
N ASP A 85 1.98 20.55 20.70
CA ASP A 85 3.06 19.69 21.18
C ASP A 85 2.90 18.22 20.75
N ASP A 86 1.68 17.67 20.77
CA ASP A 86 1.42 16.29 20.31
C ASP A 86 1.66 16.14 18.78
N LYS A 87 1.28 17.16 18.01
CA LYS A 87 1.56 17.19 16.55
C LYS A 87 3.04 17.28 16.25
N VAL A 88 3.73 18.18 16.94
CA VAL A 88 5.18 18.38 16.79
C VAL A 88 5.90 17.10 17.17
N ALA A 89 5.58 16.50 18.32
CA ALA A 89 6.18 15.25 18.77
C ALA A 89 5.99 14.10 17.77
N GLY A 90 4.79 13.94 17.21
CA GLY A 90 4.51 12.91 16.19
C GLY A 90 5.33 13.12 14.91
N LEU A 91 5.41 14.36 14.43
CA LEU A 91 6.19 14.68 13.23
C LEU A 91 7.70 14.58 13.46
N GLU A 92 8.21 15.03 14.61
CA GLU A 92 9.63 14.88 14.99
C GLU A 92 10.06 13.42 15.14
N LEU A 93 9.15 12.55 15.62
CA LEU A 93 9.37 11.11 15.67
C LEU A 93 9.36 10.46 14.28
N GLY A 94 8.98 11.22 13.25
CA GLY A 94 9.07 10.80 11.86
C GLY A 94 7.75 10.33 11.24
N ALA A 95 6.59 10.73 11.78
CA ALA A 95 5.34 10.62 11.03
C ALA A 95 5.40 11.48 9.77
N ASP A 96 4.78 11.01 8.68
CA ASP A 96 4.82 11.70 7.39
C ASP A 96 3.73 12.78 7.27
N ASP A 97 2.64 12.68 8.04
CA ASP A 97 1.58 13.69 8.15
C ASP A 97 0.74 13.46 9.41
N TYR A 98 -0.11 14.42 9.75
CA TYR A 98 -0.98 14.42 10.91
C TYR A 98 -2.37 14.94 10.55
N LEU A 99 -3.43 14.19 10.92
CA LEU A 99 -4.82 14.53 10.70
C LEU A 99 -5.59 14.55 12.03
N THR A 100 -6.22 15.68 12.36
CA THR A 100 -6.99 15.80 13.61
C THR A 100 -8.42 15.32 13.46
N LYS A 101 -8.91 14.56 14.44
CA LYS A 101 -10.33 14.20 14.59
C LYS A 101 -11.14 15.41 15.10
N PRO A 102 -12.37 15.67 14.58
CA PRO A 102 -13.04 14.96 13.50
C PRO A 102 -12.52 15.38 12.11
N PHE A 103 -12.56 14.47 11.14
CA PHE A 103 -12.12 14.70 9.77
C PHE A 103 -13.10 14.08 8.75
N HIS A 104 -12.99 14.48 7.50
CA HIS A 104 -13.71 13.84 6.40
C HIS A 104 -12.89 12.66 5.82
N LEU A 105 -13.56 11.54 5.50
CA LEU A 105 -12.89 10.36 4.93
C LEU A 105 -12.24 10.66 3.57
N SER A 106 -12.78 11.60 2.81
CA SER A 106 -12.16 12.10 1.58
C SER A 106 -10.83 12.81 1.84
N GLU A 107 -10.69 13.55 2.96
CA GLU A 107 -9.43 14.17 3.36
C GLU A 107 -8.40 13.10 3.75
N LEU A 108 -8.80 12.11 4.55
CA LEU A 108 -7.94 10.97 4.90
C LEU A 108 -7.35 10.32 3.64
N ASN A 109 -8.20 9.98 2.67
CA ASN A 109 -7.78 9.35 1.41
C ASN A 109 -6.86 10.25 0.58
N ALA A 110 -7.17 11.56 0.49
CA ALA A 110 -6.34 12.51 -0.25
C ALA A 110 -4.93 12.62 0.36
N ARG A 111 -4.82 12.63 1.69
CA ARG A 111 -3.53 12.64 2.40
C ARG A 111 -2.75 11.35 2.19
N LEU A 112 -3.39 10.19 2.32
CA LEU A 112 -2.76 8.89 2.06
C LEU A 112 -2.23 8.80 0.62
N LYS A 113 -3.02 9.24 -0.39
CA LYS A 113 -2.57 9.32 -1.79
C LYS A 113 -1.36 10.25 -1.94
N ALA A 114 -1.34 11.39 -1.26
CA ALA A 114 -0.23 12.34 -1.30
C ALA A 114 1.05 11.77 -0.67
N LEU A 115 0.92 11.07 0.46
CA LEU A 115 2.02 10.38 1.14
C LEU A 115 2.59 9.28 0.26
N TYR A 116 1.73 8.44 -0.31
CA TYR A 116 2.12 7.37 -1.23
C TYR A 116 2.90 7.92 -2.44
N ARG A 117 2.40 9.01 -3.07
CA ARG A 117 3.10 9.66 -4.17
C ARG A 117 4.48 10.16 -3.75
N ARG A 118 4.58 10.86 -2.62
CA ARG A 118 5.86 11.38 -2.13
C ARG A 118 6.89 10.27 -1.98
N LYS A 119 6.47 9.12 -1.45
CA LYS A 119 7.35 7.99 -1.16
C LYS A 119 7.76 7.22 -2.42
N TYR A 120 6.82 6.89 -3.29
CA TYR A 120 7.04 5.93 -4.39
C TYR A 120 7.26 6.58 -5.75
N THR A 121 6.90 7.86 -5.92
CA THR A 121 7.00 8.57 -7.20
C THR A 121 7.68 9.94 -7.10
N GLN A 122 8.38 10.21 -5.99
CA GLN A 122 9.02 11.51 -5.73
C GLN A 122 8.04 12.71 -5.80
N GLY A 123 6.77 12.46 -5.53
CA GLY A 123 5.70 13.45 -5.58
C GLY A 123 4.93 13.51 -6.90
N ASP A 124 5.40 12.86 -7.95
CA ASP A 124 4.71 12.82 -9.23
C ASP A 124 3.41 12.01 -9.15
N LYS A 125 2.40 12.46 -9.89
CA LYS A 125 1.14 11.70 -10.05
C LYS A 125 1.27 10.49 -10.97
N GLU A 126 2.45 10.32 -11.53
CA GLU A 126 2.71 9.41 -12.63
C GLU A 126 3.89 8.48 -12.32
N ILE A 127 3.70 7.20 -12.60
CA ILE A 127 4.80 6.23 -12.68
C ILE A 127 5.14 6.09 -14.16
N LYS A 128 6.40 6.39 -14.51
CA LYS A 128 6.93 6.20 -15.86
C LYS A 128 8.03 5.16 -15.83
N PHE A 129 7.90 4.16 -16.68
CA PHE A 129 8.94 3.17 -16.89
C PHE A 129 8.93 2.69 -18.35
N ALA A 130 9.98 3.02 -19.10
CA ALA A 130 10.07 2.73 -20.52
C ALA A 130 8.78 3.18 -21.25
N GLU A 131 8.08 2.27 -21.91
CA GLU A 131 6.81 2.52 -22.59
C GLU A 131 5.57 2.44 -21.69
N ILE A 132 5.73 2.14 -20.40
CA ILE A 132 4.62 2.04 -19.43
C ILE A 132 4.45 3.38 -18.72
N PHE A 133 3.24 3.89 -18.75
CA PHE A 133 2.81 5.10 -18.08
C PHE A 133 1.57 4.81 -17.22
N ILE A 134 1.59 5.20 -15.95
CA ILE A 134 0.47 5.03 -15.00
C ILE A 134 0.20 6.36 -14.31
N ASN A 135 -1.05 6.82 -14.35
CA ASN A 135 -1.52 7.88 -13.49
C ASN A 135 -2.13 7.29 -12.22
N ILE A 136 -1.54 7.62 -11.04
CA ILE A 136 -1.95 7.04 -9.75
C ILE A 136 -3.32 7.57 -9.30
N ASP A 137 -3.64 8.83 -9.62
CA ASP A 137 -4.88 9.47 -9.18
C ASP A 137 -6.11 8.95 -9.96
N THR A 138 -5.96 8.78 -11.29
CA THR A 138 -7.03 8.31 -12.21
C THR A 138 -7.02 6.81 -12.43
N MET A 139 -5.95 6.11 -12.04
CA MET A 139 -5.67 4.70 -12.33
C MET A 139 -5.53 4.40 -13.84
N GLU A 140 -5.36 5.43 -14.64
CA GLU A 140 -5.14 5.31 -16.08
C GLU A 140 -3.79 4.64 -16.35
N THR A 141 -3.78 3.68 -17.27
CA THR A 141 -2.56 2.99 -17.68
C THR A 141 -2.41 3.05 -19.19
N ILE A 142 -1.26 3.51 -19.66
CA ILE A 142 -0.91 3.60 -21.08
C ILE A 142 0.36 2.78 -21.31
N VAL A 143 0.36 1.95 -22.36
CA VAL A 143 1.54 1.17 -22.76
C VAL A 143 1.78 1.38 -24.25
N ALA A 144 2.99 1.76 -24.62
CA ALA A 144 3.37 2.08 -26.00
C ALA A 144 2.39 3.08 -26.69
N GLY A 145 1.95 4.09 -25.92
CA GLY A 145 1.01 5.12 -26.39
C GLY A 145 -0.45 4.67 -26.50
N LYS A 146 -0.80 3.44 -26.10
CA LYS A 146 -2.17 2.91 -26.16
C LYS A 146 -2.75 2.75 -24.75
N PRO A 147 -4.00 3.17 -24.50
CA PRO A 147 -4.69 2.89 -23.24
C PRO A 147 -4.77 1.37 -23.02
N MET A 148 -4.47 0.94 -21.79
CA MET A 148 -4.55 -0.46 -21.37
C MET A 148 -5.54 -0.60 -20.24
N GLU A 149 -6.64 -1.31 -20.49
CA GLU A 149 -7.66 -1.58 -19.46
C GLU A 149 -7.21 -2.70 -18.53
N LEU A 150 -7.10 -2.35 -17.24
CA LEU A 150 -6.76 -3.26 -16.16
C LEU A 150 -7.92 -3.40 -15.18
N THR A 151 -8.11 -4.61 -14.68
CA THR A 151 -8.90 -4.78 -13.44
C THR A 151 -8.18 -4.13 -12.27
N ARG A 152 -8.89 -3.83 -11.18
CA ARG A 152 -8.28 -3.26 -9.96
C ARG A 152 -7.10 -4.09 -9.45
N LYS A 153 -7.19 -5.43 -9.50
CA LYS A 153 -6.11 -6.33 -9.07
C LYS A 153 -4.92 -6.32 -10.02
N GLU A 154 -5.15 -6.29 -11.31
CA GLU A 154 -4.06 -6.18 -12.31
C GLU A 154 -3.35 -4.83 -12.21
N TYR A 155 -4.10 -3.74 -11.99
CA TYR A 155 -3.53 -2.42 -11.74
C TYR A 155 -2.66 -2.41 -10.48
N ALA A 156 -3.20 -2.90 -9.35
CA ALA A 156 -2.46 -2.98 -8.09
C ALA A 156 -1.20 -3.84 -8.22
N LEU A 157 -1.29 -4.96 -8.96
CA LEU A 157 -0.16 -5.84 -9.26
C LEU A 157 0.91 -5.13 -10.09
N LEU A 158 0.52 -4.40 -11.14
CA LEU A 158 1.46 -3.65 -11.98
C LEU A 158 2.17 -2.56 -11.17
N VAL A 159 1.44 -1.79 -10.37
CA VAL A 159 2.02 -0.78 -9.49
C VAL A 159 2.98 -1.42 -8.48
N TYR A 160 2.59 -2.56 -7.88
CA TYR A 160 3.43 -3.28 -6.93
C TYR A 160 4.73 -3.78 -7.56
N PHE A 161 4.71 -4.24 -8.80
CA PHE A 161 5.92 -4.58 -9.54
C PHE A 161 6.79 -3.36 -9.83
N LEU A 162 6.20 -2.25 -10.26
CA LEU A 162 6.94 -1.04 -10.62
C LEU A 162 7.56 -0.33 -9.41
N THR A 163 6.95 -0.43 -8.24
CA THR A 163 7.51 0.10 -6.99
C THR A 163 8.56 -0.83 -6.36
N ASN A 164 8.62 -2.11 -6.79
CA ASN A 164 9.57 -3.12 -6.31
C ASN A 164 10.45 -3.68 -7.44
N LYS A 165 10.89 -2.84 -8.37
CA LYS A 165 11.73 -3.25 -9.50
C LYS A 165 12.97 -4.02 -9.02
N ASN A 166 13.33 -5.07 -9.76
CA ASN A 166 14.49 -5.94 -9.55
C ASN A 166 14.47 -6.77 -8.24
N ARG A 167 13.42 -6.65 -7.43
CA ARG A 167 13.20 -7.52 -6.26
C ARG A 167 12.36 -8.73 -6.65
N VAL A 168 12.66 -9.88 -6.04
CA VAL A 168 11.81 -11.07 -6.18
C VAL A 168 10.62 -10.92 -5.23
N LEU A 169 9.42 -10.91 -5.79
CA LEU A 169 8.16 -10.94 -5.05
C LEU A 169 7.68 -12.38 -5.00
N THR A 170 7.53 -12.92 -3.79
CA THR A 170 7.01 -14.27 -3.60
C THR A 170 5.53 -14.33 -3.96
N ARG A 171 5.01 -15.52 -4.28
CA ARG A 171 3.56 -15.68 -4.51
C ARG A 171 2.76 -15.26 -3.28
N GLN A 172 3.25 -15.57 -2.11
CA GLN A 172 2.66 -15.18 -0.84
C GLN A 172 2.64 -13.65 -0.70
N SER A 173 3.77 -12.94 -0.87
CA SER A 173 3.81 -11.48 -0.75
C SER A 173 2.90 -10.78 -1.76
N ILE A 174 2.77 -11.31 -2.98
CA ILE A 174 1.82 -10.79 -3.97
C ILE A 174 0.37 -11.02 -3.50
N ALA A 175 0.05 -12.22 -2.99
CA ALA A 175 -1.28 -12.53 -2.49
C ALA A 175 -1.65 -11.61 -1.32
N GLU A 176 -0.78 -11.47 -0.34
CA GLU A 176 -0.96 -10.60 0.83
C GLU A 176 -1.15 -9.13 0.41
N HIS A 177 -0.33 -8.63 -0.55
CA HIS A 177 -0.45 -7.26 -1.03
C HIS A 177 -1.79 -6.99 -1.75
N LEU A 178 -2.31 -7.99 -2.47
CA LEU A 178 -3.52 -7.82 -3.28
C LEU A 178 -4.82 -8.20 -2.54
N TRP A 179 -4.79 -9.07 -1.54
CA TRP A 179 -5.97 -9.59 -0.84
C TRP A 179 -5.96 -9.36 0.68
N GLY A 180 -4.81 -8.95 1.27
CA GLY A 180 -4.69 -8.74 2.71
C GLY A 180 -4.97 -10.02 3.50
N ASP A 181 -5.64 -9.88 4.66
CA ASP A 181 -6.00 -11.00 5.57
C ASP A 181 -6.75 -12.16 4.88
N TYR A 182 -7.39 -11.91 3.73
CA TYR A 182 -8.03 -12.99 2.96
C TYR A 182 -7.02 -13.96 2.34
N ALA A 183 -5.76 -13.54 2.16
CA ALA A 183 -4.72 -14.41 1.61
C ALA A 183 -4.40 -15.59 2.54
N ASP A 184 -4.49 -15.41 3.85
CA ASP A 184 -4.20 -16.45 4.85
C ASP A 184 -5.19 -17.64 4.80
N ASN A 185 -6.40 -17.39 4.28
CA ASN A 185 -7.42 -18.42 4.14
C ASN A 185 -7.32 -19.21 2.82
N LEU A 186 -6.36 -18.89 1.96
CA LEU A 186 -6.22 -19.52 0.66
C LEU A 186 -5.28 -20.72 0.73
N LEU A 187 -5.78 -21.90 0.36
CA LEU A 187 -5.04 -23.18 0.40
C LEU A 187 -3.86 -23.20 -0.60
N ASN A 188 -3.87 -22.34 -1.62
CA ASN A 188 -2.80 -22.22 -2.60
C ASN A 188 -2.79 -20.80 -3.19
N PHE A 189 -1.72 -20.45 -3.91
CA PHE A 189 -1.56 -19.16 -4.58
C PHE A 189 -1.66 -19.24 -6.11
N ASP A 190 -2.39 -20.23 -6.66
CA ASP A 190 -2.50 -20.42 -8.12
C ASP A 190 -3.22 -19.27 -8.82
N PHE A 191 -4.12 -18.59 -8.11
CA PHE A 191 -4.76 -17.38 -8.61
C PHE A 191 -3.77 -16.25 -8.88
N VAL A 192 -2.66 -16.16 -8.15
CA VAL A 192 -1.58 -15.18 -8.42
C VAL A 192 -1.01 -15.42 -9.81
N TYR A 193 -0.80 -16.69 -10.18
CA TYR A 193 -0.34 -17.05 -11.53
C TYR A 193 -1.27 -16.52 -12.62
N GLN A 194 -2.59 -16.64 -12.44
CA GLN A 194 -3.56 -16.15 -13.44
C GLN A 194 -3.50 -14.62 -13.58
N HIS A 195 -3.38 -13.87 -12.48
CA HIS A 195 -3.25 -12.41 -12.53
C HIS A 195 -1.95 -11.97 -13.19
N VAL A 196 -0.83 -12.61 -12.87
CA VAL A 196 0.47 -12.34 -13.50
C VAL A 196 0.41 -12.66 -15.00
N LYS A 197 -0.13 -13.83 -15.38
CA LYS A 197 -0.29 -14.24 -16.78
C LYS A 197 -1.15 -13.24 -17.56
N ASN A 198 -2.29 -12.82 -17.01
CA ASN A 198 -3.19 -11.89 -17.65
C ASN A 198 -2.53 -10.51 -17.82
N LEU A 199 -1.85 -10.01 -16.77
CA LEU A 199 -1.12 -8.76 -16.83
C LEU A 199 -0.04 -8.77 -17.92
N ARG A 200 0.81 -9.81 -17.95
CA ARG A 200 1.83 -9.98 -19.00
C ARG A 200 1.22 -9.97 -20.41
N LYS A 201 0.15 -10.74 -20.59
CA LYS A 201 -0.58 -10.79 -21.88
C LYS A 201 -1.07 -9.40 -22.30
N LYS A 202 -1.65 -8.63 -21.38
CA LYS A 202 -2.16 -7.27 -21.67
C LYS A 202 -1.03 -6.30 -22.01
N ILE A 203 0.09 -6.32 -21.28
CA ILE A 203 1.28 -5.49 -21.59
C ILE A 203 1.77 -5.78 -23.03
N ILE A 204 1.97 -7.04 -23.37
CA ILE A 204 2.45 -7.45 -24.70
C ILE A 204 1.44 -7.06 -25.78
N GLN A 205 0.14 -7.28 -25.58
CA GLN A 205 -0.90 -6.92 -26.55
C GLN A 205 -1.01 -5.40 -26.79
N ALA A 206 -0.70 -4.59 -25.77
CA ALA A 206 -0.62 -3.14 -25.92
C ALA A 206 0.64 -2.67 -26.66
N GLY A 207 1.62 -3.55 -26.88
CA GLY A 207 2.89 -3.27 -27.56
C GLY A 207 4.06 -3.03 -26.62
N GLY A 208 3.90 -3.36 -25.33
CA GLY A 208 4.98 -3.30 -24.34
C GLY A 208 5.83 -4.58 -24.30
N ASN A 209 6.99 -4.47 -23.68
CA ASN A 209 7.90 -5.60 -23.46
C ASN A 209 7.48 -6.42 -22.23
N ASP A 210 7.90 -7.69 -22.21
CA ASP A 210 7.64 -8.61 -21.10
C ASP A 210 8.70 -8.45 -20.00
N TYR A 211 8.49 -7.50 -19.09
CA TYR A 211 9.40 -7.22 -17.98
C TYR A 211 9.24 -8.18 -16.81
N ILE A 212 8.16 -8.98 -16.76
CA ILE A 212 7.86 -9.83 -15.60
C ILE A 212 8.47 -11.22 -15.82
N GLU A 213 9.51 -11.53 -15.07
CA GLU A 213 10.19 -12.82 -15.08
C GLU A 213 9.62 -13.76 -14.02
N THR A 214 9.51 -15.04 -14.35
CA THR A 214 9.26 -16.09 -13.36
C THR A 214 10.57 -16.52 -12.73
N VAL A 215 10.67 -16.41 -11.41
CA VAL A 215 11.80 -16.95 -10.63
C VAL A 215 11.35 -18.29 -10.05
N TYR A 216 11.79 -19.39 -10.68
CA TYR A 216 11.34 -20.74 -10.34
C TYR A 216 11.51 -21.04 -8.86
N GLY A 217 10.47 -21.63 -8.26
CA GLY A 217 10.44 -21.97 -6.83
C GLY A 217 10.23 -20.79 -5.88
N LEU A 218 10.38 -19.53 -6.32
CA LEU A 218 10.30 -18.34 -5.47
C LEU A 218 9.10 -17.44 -5.78
N GLY A 219 8.92 -17.04 -7.04
CA GLY A 219 7.86 -16.09 -7.39
C GLY A 219 8.12 -15.35 -8.70
N TYR A 220 8.01 -14.02 -8.69
CA TYR A 220 8.14 -13.18 -9.87
C TYR A 220 9.01 -11.96 -9.59
N LYS A 221 9.65 -11.44 -10.64
CA LYS A 221 10.47 -10.24 -10.57
C LYS A 221 10.18 -9.34 -11.76
N PHE A 222 9.99 -8.05 -11.53
CA PHE A 222 9.98 -7.06 -12.59
C PHE A 222 11.43 -6.66 -12.90
N ASN A 223 11.95 -7.12 -14.04
CA ASN A 223 13.32 -6.85 -14.46
C ASN A 223 13.39 -5.56 -15.27
N SER A 224 13.95 -4.50 -14.66
CA SER A 224 14.07 -3.20 -15.31
C SER A 224 15.17 -3.14 -16.38
N ASN A 225 16.04 -4.15 -16.47
CA ASN A 225 17.14 -4.21 -17.45
C ASN A 225 16.77 -5.04 -18.68
N ARG A 226 15.54 -5.54 -18.76
CA ARG A 226 15.05 -6.32 -19.89
C ARG A 226 14.44 -5.35 -20.91
N SER A 227 15.09 -5.20 -22.02
CA SER A 227 14.62 -4.48 -23.22
C SER A 227 14.09 -5.46 -24.27
#